data_225d89c2b3b366d34c4123ece3c800d2
#
_entry.id   225d89c2b3b366d34c4123ece3c800d2
#
_cell.length_a   1.000
_cell.length_b   1.000
_cell.length_c   1.000
_cell.angle_alpha   90.00
_cell.angle_beta   90.00
_cell.angle_gamma   90.00
#
_symmetry.space_group_name_H-M   'P 1'
#
loop_
_entity.id
_entity.type
_entity.pdbx_description
1 polymer ?
#
loop_
_entity_poly.entity_id
_entity_poly.type
_entity_poly.pdbx_seq_one_letter_code
_entity_poly.pdbx_strand_id
1 'polypeptide(L)'
;MTRPLPAWRSLLFVPVLSERFLAKAHTRGADAIILDLEDSIIPANKEAARKALPAAVPRVAQNGADVVVRINRPLELAVPDIAASVMPGVAALMLPKVMGPEHVRLLAELVTAREATLGMAVGHTRFLVLIEGPAALPHLYAIAAEPRMAGMSV
;
A
#
# COMPACT_ATOMS: atom_id res chain seq x y z
N MET A 1 -14.37 -7.48 14.96
CA MET A 1 -13.44 -8.61 14.75
C MET A 1 -12.30 -8.11 13.87
N THR A 2 -11.06 -8.17 14.32
CA THR A 2 -9.89 -7.83 13.50
C THR A 2 -9.70 -8.90 12.43
N ARG A 3 -9.62 -8.50 11.16
CA ARG A 3 -9.27 -9.42 10.05
C ARG A 3 -7.94 -10.11 10.39
N PRO A 4 -7.80 -11.45 10.18
CA PRO A 4 -6.52 -12.12 10.38
C PRO A 4 -5.42 -11.48 9.54
N LEU A 5 -4.18 -11.56 10.03
CA LEU A 5 -3.03 -11.08 9.25
C LEU A 5 -2.92 -11.88 7.94
N PRO A 6 -2.64 -11.23 6.82
CA PRO A 6 -2.46 -11.92 5.54
C PRO A 6 -1.19 -12.79 5.58
N ALA A 7 -1.24 -13.94 4.92
CA ALA A 7 -0.11 -14.83 4.74
C ALA A 7 0.46 -14.72 3.32
N TRP A 8 0.98 -13.55 2.96
CA TRP A 8 1.55 -13.33 1.63
C TRP A 8 2.94 -13.95 1.50
N ARG A 9 3.07 -14.94 0.63
CA ARG A 9 4.33 -15.60 0.26
C ARG A 9 4.97 -14.94 -0.96
N SER A 10 4.13 -14.34 -1.82
CA SER A 10 4.55 -13.70 -3.06
C SER A 10 3.77 -12.43 -3.31
N LEU A 11 4.47 -11.36 -3.68
CA LEU A 11 3.89 -10.06 -4.02
C LEU A 11 4.46 -9.62 -5.38
N LEU A 12 3.59 -9.16 -6.28
CA LEU A 12 3.95 -8.75 -7.63
C LEU A 12 3.76 -7.24 -7.81
N PHE A 13 4.83 -6.52 -8.10
CA PHE A 13 4.76 -5.10 -8.46
C PHE A 13 4.18 -4.89 -9.86
N VAL A 14 3.22 -3.98 -9.96
CA VAL A 14 2.56 -3.58 -11.21
C VAL A 14 2.44 -2.06 -11.27
N PRO A 15 3.11 -1.39 -12.23
CA PRO A 15 2.89 0.03 -12.47
C PRO A 15 1.41 0.29 -12.80
N VAL A 16 0.73 1.12 -12.01
CA VAL A 16 -0.73 1.32 -12.12
C VAL A 16 -1.19 1.89 -13.48
N LEU A 17 -0.30 2.55 -14.22
CA LEU A 17 -0.59 3.09 -15.56
C LEU A 17 -0.22 2.13 -16.71
N SER A 18 0.32 0.95 -16.40
CA SER A 18 0.72 0.00 -17.44
C SER A 18 -0.41 -0.98 -17.77
N GLU A 19 -1.19 -0.67 -18.80
CA GLU A 19 -2.26 -1.53 -19.29
C GLU A 19 -1.79 -2.94 -19.60
N ARG A 20 -0.60 -3.08 -20.19
CA ARG A 20 0.03 -4.37 -20.50
C ARG A 20 0.21 -5.25 -19.26
N PHE A 21 0.59 -4.66 -18.13
CA PHE A 21 0.81 -5.41 -16.88
C PHE A 21 -0.49 -5.61 -16.12
N LEU A 22 -1.36 -4.61 -16.04
CA LEU A 22 -2.66 -4.71 -15.39
C LEU A 22 -3.50 -5.85 -15.97
N ALA A 23 -3.54 -5.98 -17.31
CA ALA A 23 -4.33 -6.99 -17.99
C ALA A 23 -3.95 -8.44 -17.62
N LYS A 24 -2.73 -8.67 -17.15
CA LYS A 24 -2.19 -10.02 -16.88
C LYS A 24 -1.81 -10.25 -15.41
N ALA A 25 -1.90 -9.23 -14.55
CA ALA A 25 -1.46 -9.33 -13.16
C ALA A 25 -2.14 -10.47 -12.41
N HIS A 26 -3.47 -10.55 -12.51
CA HIS A 26 -4.29 -11.58 -11.86
C HIS A 26 -3.97 -13.01 -12.28
N THR A 27 -3.33 -13.22 -13.45
CA THR A 27 -2.98 -14.56 -13.94
C THR A 27 -1.61 -15.06 -13.46
N ARG A 28 -0.87 -14.26 -12.68
CA ARG A 28 0.50 -14.58 -12.28
C ARG A 28 0.60 -15.44 -11.04
N GLY A 29 -0.50 -15.68 -10.33
CA GLY A 29 -0.54 -16.53 -9.15
C GLY A 29 0.15 -15.94 -7.91
N ALA A 30 0.35 -14.62 -7.87
CA ALA A 30 0.85 -13.95 -6.68
C ALA A 30 -0.25 -13.87 -5.60
N ASP A 31 0.14 -13.99 -4.33
CA ASP A 31 -0.80 -13.86 -3.20
C ASP A 31 -1.29 -12.41 -3.06
N ALA A 32 -0.46 -11.43 -3.44
CA ALA A 32 -0.87 -10.02 -3.51
C ALA A 32 -0.27 -9.32 -4.73
N ILE A 33 -1.01 -8.34 -5.25
CA ILE A 33 -0.57 -7.44 -6.32
C ILE A 33 -0.32 -6.06 -5.73
N ILE A 34 0.88 -5.53 -5.96
CA ILE A 34 1.26 -4.18 -5.53
C ILE A 34 1.06 -3.21 -6.70
N LEU A 35 0.01 -2.40 -6.63
CA LEU A 35 -0.17 -1.27 -7.55
C LEU A 35 0.79 -0.15 -7.14
N ASP A 36 1.68 0.21 -8.02
CA ASP A 36 2.76 1.14 -7.70
C ASP A 36 2.43 2.58 -8.11
N LEU A 37 2.49 3.50 -7.15
CA LEU A 37 2.40 4.95 -7.35
C LEU A 37 3.76 5.64 -7.22
N GLU A 38 4.81 4.91 -6.81
CA GLU A 38 6.12 5.49 -6.49
C GLU A 38 7.07 5.47 -7.70
N ASP A 39 8.10 4.67 -7.65
CA ASP A 39 9.25 4.73 -8.56
C ASP A 39 8.90 4.44 -10.02
N SER A 40 7.89 3.63 -10.29
CA SER A 40 7.45 3.33 -11.65
C SER A 40 6.63 4.44 -12.30
N ILE A 41 6.31 5.50 -11.57
CA ILE A 41 5.47 6.61 -12.03
C ILE A 41 6.26 7.91 -12.00
N ILE A 42 6.47 8.52 -13.15
CA ILE A 42 7.14 9.83 -13.24
C ILE A 42 6.33 10.94 -12.55
N PRO A 43 6.97 12.01 -12.05
CA PRO A 43 6.29 13.08 -11.30
C PRO A 43 5.05 13.65 -12.00
N ALA A 44 5.13 13.91 -13.31
CA ALA A 44 4.02 14.45 -14.09
C ALA A 44 2.77 13.55 -14.14
N ASN A 45 2.91 12.27 -13.89
CA ASN A 45 1.84 11.28 -13.98
C ASN A 45 1.28 10.83 -12.62
N LYS A 46 1.76 11.37 -11.51
CA LYS A 46 1.31 10.96 -10.15
C LYS A 46 -0.19 11.12 -9.96
N GLU A 47 -0.77 12.23 -10.43
CA GLU A 47 -2.21 12.44 -10.34
C GLU A 47 -3.01 11.47 -11.22
N ALA A 48 -2.56 11.21 -12.44
CA ALA A 48 -3.18 10.23 -13.33
C ALA A 48 -3.12 8.80 -12.72
N ALA A 49 -2.02 8.46 -12.06
CA ALA A 49 -1.85 7.19 -11.37
C ALA A 49 -2.86 7.01 -10.22
N ARG A 50 -3.07 8.05 -9.39
CA ARG A 50 -4.10 8.03 -8.35
C ARG A 50 -5.50 7.83 -8.92
N LYS A 51 -5.83 8.55 -10.00
CA LYS A 51 -7.14 8.46 -10.68
C LYS A 51 -7.40 7.08 -11.31
N ALA A 52 -6.34 6.33 -11.65
CA ALA A 52 -6.47 5.01 -12.23
C ALA A 52 -6.79 3.91 -11.20
N LEU A 53 -6.51 4.11 -9.91
CA LEU A 53 -6.68 3.09 -8.86
C LEU A 53 -8.08 2.46 -8.81
N PRO A 54 -9.20 3.22 -8.83
CA PRO A 54 -10.53 2.62 -8.74
C PRO A 54 -10.85 1.62 -9.84
N ALA A 55 -10.28 1.82 -11.04
CA ALA A 55 -10.44 0.90 -12.15
C ALA A 55 -9.42 -0.27 -12.11
N ALA A 56 -8.21 -0.02 -11.59
CA ALA A 56 -7.15 -1.02 -11.53
C ALA A 56 -7.38 -2.07 -10.43
N VAL A 57 -7.83 -1.65 -9.25
CA VAL A 57 -8.03 -2.52 -8.08
C VAL A 57 -8.88 -3.75 -8.39
N PRO A 58 -10.13 -3.66 -8.90
CA PRO A 58 -10.94 -4.84 -9.18
C PRO A 58 -10.37 -5.72 -10.29
N ARG A 59 -9.60 -5.16 -11.21
CA ARG A 59 -8.98 -5.92 -12.32
C ARG A 59 -7.89 -6.86 -11.83
N VAL A 60 -7.02 -6.38 -10.94
CA VAL A 60 -5.91 -7.19 -10.46
C VAL A 60 -6.33 -8.20 -9.39
N ALA A 61 -7.46 -7.98 -8.72
CA ALA A 61 -8.01 -8.85 -7.68
C ALA A 61 -8.80 -10.06 -8.22
N GLN A 62 -8.98 -10.21 -9.53
CA GLN A 62 -9.92 -11.16 -10.14
C GLN A 62 -9.74 -12.63 -9.69
N ASN A 63 -8.52 -13.07 -9.42
CA ASN A 63 -8.24 -14.46 -8.99
C ASN A 63 -7.98 -14.58 -7.48
N GLY A 64 -8.51 -13.63 -6.69
CA GLY A 64 -8.45 -13.67 -5.24
C GLY A 64 -7.14 -13.16 -4.63
N ALA A 65 -6.24 -12.56 -5.43
CA ALA A 65 -5.07 -11.87 -4.90
C ALA A 65 -5.50 -10.64 -4.09
N ASP A 66 -4.86 -10.44 -2.94
CA ASP A 66 -5.00 -9.17 -2.21
C ASP A 66 -4.40 -8.02 -3.02
N VAL A 67 -4.94 -6.82 -2.86
CA VAL A 67 -4.37 -5.62 -3.49
C VAL A 67 -3.67 -4.76 -2.45
N VAL A 68 -2.43 -4.44 -2.72
CA VAL A 68 -1.58 -3.52 -1.98
C VAL A 68 -1.31 -2.31 -2.86
N VAL A 69 -1.20 -1.11 -2.29
CA VAL A 69 -0.79 0.08 -3.04
C VAL A 69 0.50 0.62 -2.45
N ARG A 70 1.56 0.73 -3.26
CA ARG A 70 2.80 1.40 -2.85
C ARG A 70 2.63 2.90 -3.04
N ILE A 71 2.64 3.65 -1.95
CA ILE A 71 2.51 5.11 -1.93
C ILE A 71 3.88 5.78 -2.03
N ASN A 72 3.90 7.08 -2.30
CA ASN A 72 5.13 7.86 -2.27
C ASN A 72 5.56 8.19 -0.82
N ARG A 73 6.86 8.39 -0.60
CA ARG A 73 7.41 8.74 0.72
C ARG A 73 7.24 10.21 1.09
N PRO A 74 7.52 11.22 0.23
CA PRO A 74 7.34 12.63 0.58
C PRO A 74 5.88 12.92 0.98
N LEU A 75 5.66 13.60 2.10
CA LEU A 75 4.31 13.83 2.65
C LEU A 75 3.37 14.53 1.68
N GLU A 76 3.88 15.48 0.89
CA GLU A 76 3.10 16.17 -0.13
C GLU A 76 2.54 15.22 -1.22
N LEU A 77 3.15 14.05 -1.40
CA LEU A 77 2.67 12.99 -2.28
C LEU A 77 1.94 11.89 -1.51
N ALA A 78 2.41 11.54 -0.31
CA ALA A 78 1.82 10.48 0.51
C ALA A 78 0.37 10.80 0.92
N VAL A 79 0.08 12.06 1.28
CA VAL A 79 -1.27 12.48 1.70
C VAL A 79 -2.30 12.25 0.58
N PRO A 80 -2.13 12.78 -0.65
CA PRO A 80 -3.06 12.49 -1.73
C PRO A 80 -3.04 11.01 -2.19
N ASP A 81 -1.91 10.30 -2.05
CA ASP A 81 -1.86 8.86 -2.32
C ASP A 81 -2.73 8.08 -1.35
N ILE A 82 -2.65 8.37 -0.03
CA ILE A 82 -3.51 7.75 0.99
C ILE A 82 -4.99 8.04 0.70
N ALA A 83 -5.31 9.31 0.38
CA ALA A 83 -6.68 9.70 0.05
C ALA A 83 -7.25 8.92 -1.14
N ALA A 84 -6.41 8.56 -2.12
CA ALA A 84 -6.80 7.80 -3.30
C ALA A 84 -6.77 6.27 -3.08
N SER A 85 -5.88 5.78 -2.20
CA SER A 85 -5.61 4.34 -2.05
C SER A 85 -6.43 3.67 -0.95
N VAL A 86 -6.85 4.42 0.09
CA VAL A 86 -7.74 3.89 1.14
C VAL A 86 -9.14 3.79 0.58
N MET A 87 -9.52 2.57 0.18
CA MET A 87 -10.80 2.26 -0.46
C MET A 87 -11.13 0.77 -0.29
N PRO A 88 -12.39 0.37 -0.44
CA PRO A 88 -12.76 -1.05 -0.49
C PRO A 88 -11.97 -1.79 -1.57
N GLY A 89 -11.48 -2.99 -1.23
CA GLY A 89 -10.67 -3.81 -2.15
C GLY A 89 -9.16 -3.63 -2.01
N VAL A 90 -8.69 -2.56 -1.34
CA VAL A 90 -7.26 -2.41 -0.99
C VAL A 90 -7.02 -2.96 0.42
N ALA A 91 -6.21 -4.00 0.53
CA ALA A 91 -5.92 -4.68 1.79
C ALA A 91 -4.85 -3.96 2.62
N ALA A 92 -3.85 -3.37 1.95
CA ALA A 92 -2.75 -2.69 2.62
C ALA A 92 -2.14 -1.56 1.77
N LEU A 93 -1.45 -0.64 2.45
CA LEU A 93 -0.51 0.29 1.83
C LEU A 93 0.92 -0.21 2.06
N MET A 94 1.74 -0.17 1.01
CA MET A 94 3.18 -0.37 1.13
C MET A 94 3.85 0.98 1.34
N LEU A 95 4.56 1.09 2.46
CA LEU A 95 5.23 2.31 2.90
C LEU A 95 6.73 2.22 2.56
N PRO A 96 7.22 2.94 1.55
CA PRO A 96 8.63 2.93 1.18
C PRO A 96 9.44 3.85 2.10
N LYS A 97 10.73 3.59 2.20
CA LYS A 97 11.73 4.49 2.80
C LYS A 97 11.34 4.96 4.21
N VAL A 98 10.74 4.04 5.00
CA VAL A 98 10.39 4.30 6.41
C VAL A 98 11.68 4.44 7.23
N MET A 99 11.71 5.44 8.11
CA MET A 99 12.88 5.75 8.93
C MET A 99 12.71 5.36 10.41
N GLY A 100 11.46 5.21 10.88
CA GLY A 100 11.16 4.88 12.27
C GLY A 100 9.66 4.74 12.51
N PRO A 101 9.25 4.35 13.74
CA PRO A 101 7.84 4.12 14.08
C PRO A 101 7.00 5.40 14.04
N GLU A 102 7.58 6.58 14.30
CA GLU A 102 6.86 7.86 14.25
C GLU A 102 6.32 8.16 12.86
N HIS A 103 7.09 7.81 11.82
CA HIS A 103 6.63 7.95 10.44
C HIS A 103 5.42 7.03 10.16
N VAL A 104 5.46 5.79 10.66
CA VAL A 104 4.35 4.83 10.53
C VAL A 104 3.11 5.34 11.25
N ARG A 105 3.25 5.86 12.48
CA ARG A 105 2.14 6.43 13.27
C ARG A 105 1.48 7.61 12.58
N LEU A 106 2.28 8.55 12.06
CA LEU A 106 1.76 9.70 11.33
C LEU A 106 0.88 9.27 10.14
N LEU A 107 1.35 8.31 9.35
CA LEU A 107 0.56 7.78 8.23
C LEU A 107 -0.66 6.99 8.71
N ALA A 108 -0.58 6.30 9.85
CA ALA A 108 -1.70 5.58 10.44
C ALA A 108 -2.84 6.51 10.86
N GLU A 109 -2.54 7.71 11.35
CA GLU A 109 -3.55 8.73 11.66
C GLU A 109 -4.31 9.15 10.41
N LEU A 110 -3.61 9.42 9.30
CA LEU A 110 -4.22 9.80 8.03
C LEU A 110 -5.11 8.68 7.46
N VAL A 111 -4.64 7.44 7.53
CA VAL A 111 -5.43 6.26 7.09
C VAL A 111 -6.67 6.09 7.96
N THR A 112 -6.54 6.25 9.28
CA THR A 112 -7.67 6.16 10.23
C THR A 112 -8.75 7.20 9.92
N ALA A 113 -8.35 8.45 9.71
CA ALA A 113 -9.26 9.53 9.35
C ALA A 113 -9.96 9.25 8.00
N ARG A 114 -9.23 8.70 7.04
CA ARG A 114 -9.79 8.36 5.72
C ARG A 114 -10.77 7.19 5.80
N GLU A 115 -10.44 6.12 6.54
CA GLU A 115 -11.35 4.99 6.79
C GLU A 115 -12.66 5.46 7.42
N ALA A 116 -12.58 6.31 8.46
CA ALA A 116 -13.75 6.88 9.12
C ALA A 116 -14.62 7.70 8.14
N THR A 117 -14.00 8.55 7.30
CA THR A 117 -14.71 9.35 6.30
C THR A 117 -15.48 8.48 5.30
N LEU A 118 -14.94 7.30 4.97
CA LEU A 118 -15.53 6.35 4.02
C LEU A 118 -16.51 5.35 4.69
N GLY A 119 -16.72 5.43 6.00
CA GLY A 119 -17.52 4.45 6.73
C GLY A 119 -16.90 3.04 6.76
N MET A 120 -15.60 2.94 6.52
CA MET A 120 -14.85 1.69 6.62
C MET A 120 -14.49 1.39 8.07
N ALA A 121 -14.31 0.12 8.40
CA ALA A 121 -13.83 -0.26 9.73
C ALA A 121 -12.40 0.29 9.94
N VAL A 122 -12.19 1.02 11.04
CA VAL A 122 -10.85 1.49 11.43
C VAL A 122 -9.92 0.30 11.61
N GLY A 123 -8.75 0.35 10.99
CA GLY A 123 -7.79 -0.75 10.97
C GLY A 123 -8.00 -1.74 9.81
N HIS A 124 -8.91 -1.47 8.88
CA HIS A 124 -9.10 -2.27 7.66
C HIS A 124 -7.83 -2.29 6.82
N THR A 125 -7.29 -1.11 6.52
CA THR A 125 -6.09 -0.96 5.69
C THR A 125 -4.83 -1.22 6.52
N ARG A 126 -4.09 -2.26 6.19
CA ARG A 126 -2.84 -2.65 6.84
C ARG A 126 -1.63 -1.93 6.23
N PHE A 127 -0.47 -2.10 6.87
CA PHE A 127 0.80 -1.59 6.37
C PHE A 127 1.79 -2.73 6.08
N LEU A 128 2.43 -2.65 4.93
CA LEU A 128 3.61 -3.40 4.56
C LEU A 128 4.76 -2.39 4.44
N VAL A 129 5.78 -2.48 5.27
CA VAL A 129 6.88 -1.50 5.32
C VAL A 129 8.08 -2.01 4.55
N LEU A 130 8.65 -1.16 3.68
CA LEU A 130 9.95 -1.41 3.05
C LEU A 130 11.07 -0.80 3.89
N ILE A 131 12.00 -1.67 4.31
CA ILE A 131 13.22 -1.29 5.02
C ILE A 131 14.34 -1.11 3.98
N GLU A 132 14.44 0.09 3.43
CA GLU A 132 15.33 0.40 2.30
C GLU A 132 16.53 1.24 2.71
N GLY A 133 16.57 1.71 3.95
CA GLY A 133 17.63 2.58 4.43
C GLY A 133 18.18 2.18 5.79
N PRO A 134 19.47 2.45 6.05
CA PRO A 134 20.13 2.06 7.29
C PRO A 134 19.52 2.73 8.54
N ALA A 135 18.91 3.90 8.39
CA ALA A 135 18.26 4.62 9.49
C ALA A 135 17.08 3.84 10.12
N ALA A 136 16.43 2.96 9.37
CA ALA A 136 15.35 2.14 9.88
C ALA A 136 15.82 0.93 10.72
N LEU A 137 17.05 0.45 10.51
CA LEU A 137 17.54 -0.78 11.13
C LEU A 137 17.48 -0.77 12.66
N PRO A 138 17.86 0.30 13.38
CA PRO A 138 17.74 0.35 14.83
C PRO A 138 16.30 0.29 15.34
N HIS A 139 15.31 0.52 14.47
CA HIS A 139 13.90 0.68 14.81
C HIS A 139 13.01 -0.49 14.39
N LEU A 140 13.57 -1.58 13.86
CA LEU A 140 12.80 -2.69 13.28
C LEU A 140 11.72 -3.23 14.23
N TYR A 141 12.07 -3.50 15.49
CA TYR A 141 11.11 -4.02 16.47
C TYR A 141 10.00 -2.99 16.77
N ALA A 142 10.36 -1.72 16.90
CA ALA A 142 9.39 -0.66 17.16
C ALA A 142 8.45 -0.45 15.97
N ILE A 143 8.96 -0.51 14.74
CA ILE A 143 8.15 -0.48 13.52
C ILE A 143 7.22 -1.70 13.48
N ALA A 144 7.75 -2.91 13.72
CA ALA A 144 6.96 -4.15 13.70
C ALA A 144 5.84 -4.19 14.74
N ALA A 145 6.00 -3.47 15.86
CA ALA A 145 5.01 -3.39 16.92
C ALA A 145 3.83 -2.44 16.63
N GLU A 146 3.89 -1.67 15.56
CA GLU A 146 2.81 -0.74 15.22
C GLU A 146 1.51 -1.49 14.83
N PRO A 147 0.32 -1.02 15.30
CA PRO A 147 -0.91 -1.82 15.22
C PRO A 147 -1.38 -2.21 13.82
N ARG A 148 -1.02 -1.43 12.78
CA ARG A 148 -1.44 -1.68 11.39
C ARG A 148 -0.48 -2.60 10.62
N MET A 149 0.60 -3.04 11.23
CA MET A 149 1.61 -3.84 10.53
C MET A 149 1.06 -5.19 10.07
N ALA A 150 1.26 -5.50 8.80
CA ALA A 150 1.05 -6.82 8.20
C ALA A 150 2.37 -7.52 7.91
N GLY A 151 3.45 -6.76 7.70
CA GLY A 151 4.78 -7.30 7.45
C GLY A 151 5.80 -6.22 7.13
N MET A 152 7.04 -6.66 7.00
CA MET A 152 8.17 -5.84 6.54
C MET A 152 8.89 -6.59 5.43
N SER A 153 9.47 -5.84 4.49
CA SER A 153 10.32 -6.35 3.41
C SER A 153 11.60 -5.51 3.34
N VAL A 154 12.68 -6.10 2.87
CA VAL A 154 13.98 -5.46 2.56
C VAL A 154 14.25 -5.58 1.08
#